data_75bfb8e0c19e01eb0dd7b4927dd2234f
#
_entry.id   75bfb8e0c19e01eb0dd7b4927dd2234f
#
_cell.length_a   1.000
_cell.length_b   1.000
_cell.length_c   1.000
_cell.angle_alpha   90.00
_cell.angle_beta   90.00
_cell.angle_gamma   90.00
#
_symmetry.space_group_name_H-M   'P 1'
#
loop_
_entity.id
_entity.type
_entity.pdbx_description
1 polymer ?
#
loop_
_entity_poly.entity_id
_entity_poly.type
_entity_poly.pdbx_seq_one_letter_code
_entity_poly.pdbx_strand_id
1 'polypeptide(L)'
;MRKNKFIGMVTAFVVTAAMLTGCGSAASNNSQSTEASKDTLAEQATVETITSSEAAERTATATEAAASATDVAVESGKTLVVYYSASGMTKRVATAIADAAGADLYEITPVEPYTSDDLNWTDSNSRVSREHDDESLRDVVLTEITPADWDSYDTVLIGYPIWWGIAAWPVDNFVKGNDFDGKTVIPFCTSASSGLGSSGELLAEMAGTGDWQEGHRFSSGASDADAADWVNSLDLK
;
A
#
# COMPACT_ATOMS: atom_id res chain seq x y z
N MET A 1 41.64 36.40 -10.69
CA MET A 1 42.56 35.29 -10.98
C MET A 1 43.16 34.75 -9.68
N ARG A 2 42.64 33.65 -9.16
CA ARG A 2 43.31 32.83 -8.15
C ARG A 2 42.99 31.37 -8.46
N LYS A 3 43.99 30.63 -8.86
CA LYS A 3 43.95 29.21 -9.20
C LYS A 3 44.24 28.44 -7.91
N ASN A 4 43.29 27.67 -7.39
CA ASN A 4 43.55 26.70 -6.33
C ASN A 4 43.73 25.31 -6.95
N LYS A 5 44.96 24.80 -6.75
CA LYS A 5 45.32 23.41 -7.10
C LYS A 5 44.89 22.53 -5.93
N PHE A 6 44.05 21.56 -6.14
CA PHE A 6 43.82 20.48 -5.20
C PHE A 6 44.75 19.30 -5.53
N ILE A 7 45.54 18.96 -4.56
CA ILE A 7 46.47 17.81 -4.56
C ILE A 7 45.68 16.59 -4.14
N GLY A 8 45.67 15.57 -5.02
CA GLY A 8 45.08 14.28 -4.73
C GLY A 8 45.94 13.45 -3.77
N MET A 9 45.34 12.92 -2.73
CA MET A 9 45.95 11.98 -1.81
C MET A 9 45.34 10.58 -2.09
N VAL A 10 46.20 9.73 -2.68
CA VAL A 10 45.89 8.31 -2.93
C VAL A 10 46.27 7.54 -1.68
N THR A 11 45.27 6.95 -1.01
CA THR A 11 45.52 5.98 0.08
C THR A 11 45.23 4.58 -0.45
N ALA A 12 46.27 3.77 -0.57
CA ALA A 12 46.18 2.35 -0.90
C ALA A 12 45.80 1.57 0.38
N PHE A 13 44.71 0.80 0.33
CA PHE A 13 44.40 -0.18 1.35
C PHE A 13 44.80 -1.57 0.88
N VAL A 14 45.67 -2.18 1.67
CA VAL A 14 46.12 -3.57 1.53
C VAL A 14 45.07 -4.47 2.17
N VAL A 15 44.51 -5.40 1.39
CA VAL A 15 43.58 -6.44 1.88
C VAL A 15 44.40 -7.70 2.18
N THR A 16 44.42 -8.08 3.44
CA THR A 16 44.95 -9.35 3.92
C THR A 16 43.84 -10.40 3.93
N ALA A 17 43.97 -11.44 3.11
CA ALA A 17 43.12 -12.62 3.10
C ALA A 17 43.51 -13.55 4.24
N ALA A 18 42.55 -13.97 5.06
CA ALA A 18 42.68 -15.09 5.98
C ALA A 18 41.71 -16.19 5.56
N MET A 19 42.26 -17.31 5.10
CA MET A 19 41.56 -18.56 4.87
C MET A 19 41.37 -19.29 6.20
N LEU A 20 40.18 -19.75 6.48
CA LEU A 20 39.91 -20.79 7.48
C LEU A 20 39.03 -21.86 6.85
N THR A 21 39.73 -22.99 6.57
CA THR A 21 39.12 -24.28 6.24
C THR A 21 38.55 -24.93 7.50
N GLY A 22 37.30 -25.38 7.43
CA GLY A 22 36.68 -26.19 8.49
C GLY A 22 35.70 -27.18 7.84
N CYS A 23 36.19 -28.42 7.63
CA CYS A 23 35.39 -29.60 7.32
C CYS A 23 34.59 -30.06 8.53
N GLY A 24 33.34 -30.49 8.32
CA GLY A 24 32.57 -31.21 9.31
C GLY A 24 31.38 -31.90 8.66
N SER A 25 31.58 -33.20 8.44
CA SER A 25 30.63 -34.14 7.82
C SER A 25 29.56 -34.67 8.74
N ALA A 26 28.57 -35.31 8.06
CA ALA A 26 27.70 -36.43 8.48
C ALA A 26 26.35 -36.04 9.04
N ALA A 27 25.35 -36.39 8.35
CA ALA A 27 24.67 -37.67 8.04
C ALA A 27 23.38 -37.81 8.85
N SER A 28 22.32 -37.94 8.12
CA SER A 28 21.45 -39.12 7.97
C SER A 28 20.28 -39.28 8.93
N ASN A 29 19.20 -39.48 8.36
CA ASN A 29 18.11 -40.47 8.41
C ASN A 29 16.74 -39.85 8.58
N ASN A 30 15.88 -40.01 7.58
CA ASN A 30 15.07 -41.16 7.11
C ASN A 30 13.91 -41.47 8.04
N SER A 31 12.77 -41.49 7.43
CA SER A 31 11.57 -42.34 7.51
C SER A 31 10.31 -41.49 7.41
N GLN A 32 9.59 -41.46 6.30
CA GLN A 32 8.71 -42.44 5.69
C GLN A 32 7.62 -42.98 6.65
N SER A 33 6.37 -42.66 6.35
CA SER A 33 5.26 -43.58 6.16
C SER A 33 3.93 -42.82 6.18
N THR A 34 3.18 -42.77 5.07
CA THR A 34 1.99 -43.57 4.69
C THR A 34 0.87 -43.55 5.75
N GLU A 35 -0.37 -43.32 5.49
CA GLU A 35 -1.38 -43.66 4.48
C GLU A 35 -2.66 -42.89 4.78
N ALA A 36 -3.30 -42.42 3.80
CA ALA A 36 -4.63 -42.67 3.26
C ALA A 36 -5.72 -43.15 4.24
N SER A 37 -6.79 -42.37 4.32
CA SER A 37 -8.14 -42.94 4.35
C SER A 37 -9.14 -41.94 3.75
N LYS A 38 -9.75 -42.40 2.68
CA LYS A 38 -11.03 -41.95 2.13
C LYS A 38 -12.10 -42.23 3.18
N ASP A 39 -13.07 -41.35 3.32
CA ASP A 39 -14.44 -41.78 3.24
C ASP A 39 -15.39 -40.67 2.80
N THR A 40 -16.21 -41.06 1.90
CA THR A 40 -17.30 -40.40 1.22
C THR A 40 -18.54 -40.47 2.14
N LEU A 41 -19.33 -39.41 2.24
CA LEU A 41 -20.77 -39.53 2.09
C LEU A 41 -21.42 -38.18 1.80
N ALA A 42 -22.19 -38.19 0.72
CA ALA A 42 -23.15 -37.19 0.32
C ALA A 42 -24.46 -37.41 1.07
N GLU A 43 -25.23 -36.37 1.30
CA GLU A 43 -26.73 -36.33 1.28
C GLU A 43 -27.16 -34.90 1.52
N GLN A 44 -27.64 -34.21 0.58
CA GLN A 44 -28.93 -34.09 -0.05
C GLN A 44 -29.93 -33.20 0.70
N ALA A 45 -30.15 -32.08 0.11
CA ALA A 45 -31.34 -31.27 -0.15
C ALA A 45 -32.47 -31.20 0.90
N THR A 46 -32.88 -29.96 1.19
CA THR A 46 -34.30 -29.61 1.03
C THR A 46 -34.46 -28.12 0.73
N VAL A 47 -35.16 -27.90 -0.36
CA VAL A 47 -35.75 -26.64 -0.82
C VAL A 47 -37.05 -26.43 -0.04
N GLU A 48 -37.27 -25.27 0.54
CA GLU A 48 -38.66 -24.81 0.75
C GLU A 48 -38.82 -23.36 0.29
N THR A 49 -39.54 -23.27 -0.78
CA THR A 49 -40.17 -22.10 -1.35
C THR A 49 -41.46 -21.81 -0.56
N ILE A 50 -41.65 -20.64 -0.07
CA ILE A 50 -42.98 -20.10 0.19
C ILE A 50 -43.10 -18.69 -0.36
N THR A 51 -44.11 -18.58 -1.15
CA THR A 51 -44.60 -17.52 -2.00
C THR A 51 -45.52 -16.57 -1.25
N SER A 52 -45.41 -15.29 -1.60
CA SER A 52 -46.54 -14.40 -1.94
C SER A 52 -47.36 -13.65 -0.90
N SER A 53 -47.62 -12.46 -1.28
CA SER A 53 -48.83 -11.63 -1.15
C SER A 53 -48.93 -10.76 0.10
N GLU A 54 -49.38 -9.53 0.14
CA GLU A 54 -50.10 -8.67 -0.79
C GLU A 54 -50.11 -7.23 -0.26
N ALA A 55 -50.35 -6.31 -1.11
CA ALA A 55 -50.44 -4.88 -0.97
C ALA A 55 -51.46 -4.37 0.08
N ALA A 56 -51.18 -3.25 0.66
CA ALA A 56 -52.24 -2.28 1.03
C ALA A 56 -51.66 -0.85 1.04
N GLU A 57 -52.10 -0.17 0.05
CA GLU A 57 -52.14 1.27 -0.17
C GLU A 57 -52.96 1.96 0.93
N ARG A 58 -52.48 3.09 1.50
CA ARG A 58 -53.33 4.17 1.99
C ARG A 58 -52.63 5.53 1.94
N THR A 59 -53.25 6.32 1.16
CA THR A 59 -53.09 7.69 0.77
C THR A 59 -53.25 8.72 1.92
N ALA A 60 -52.47 9.80 1.81
CA ALA A 60 -52.73 11.21 2.12
C ALA A 60 -52.83 11.65 3.60
N THR A 61 -52.16 12.69 4.01
CA THR A 61 -52.52 14.08 3.80
C THR A 61 -51.42 15.00 4.34
N ALA A 62 -51.10 16.04 3.62
CA ALA A 62 -50.22 17.14 3.95
C ALA A 62 -50.65 17.89 5.20
N THR A 63 -49.67 18.43 5.93
CA THR A 63 -49.77 19.77 6.49
C THR A 63 -48.37 20.34 6.71
N GLU A 64 -48.24 21.49 6.16
CA GLU A 64 -47.22 22.51 6.09
C GLU A 64 -46.75 22.99 7.47
N ALA A 65 -45.54 23.37 7.48
CA ALA A 65 -44.91 24.55 8.05
C ALA A 65 -43.82 24.30 9.09
N ALA A 66 -42.75 24.78 8.72
CA ALA A 66 -41.93 25.73 9.43
C ALA A 66 -40.50 25.30 9.76
N ALA A 67 -39.72 26.14 9.25
CA ALA A 67 -38.43 26.61 9.76
C ALA A 67 -37.20 25.69 9.51
N SER A 68 -36.60 26.00 8.40
CA SER A 68 -35.16 26.17 8.24
C SER A 68 -34.41 26.32 9.55
N ALA A 69 -33.85 25.24 10.00
CA ALA A 69 -32.51 25.27 10.50
C ALA A 69 -31.69 24.57 9.40
N THR A 70 -31.07 25.34 8.54
CA THR A 70 -29.89 24.86 7.81
C THR A 70 -28.86 24.58 8.89
N ASP A 71 -28.94 23.39 9.43
CA ASP A 71 -27.77 22.71 9.97
C ASP A 71 -26.89 22.53 8.73
N VAL A 72 -25.96 23.44 8.54
CA VAL A 72 -24.83 23.21 7.66
C VAL A 72 -24.05 22.14 8.41
N ALA A 73 -24.42 20.88 8.22
CA ALA A 73 -23.54 19.78 8.48
C ALA A 73 -22.28 20.17 7.70
N VAL A 74 -21.24 20.56 8.41
CA VAL A 74 -19.88 20.52 7.86
C VAL A 74 -19.75 19.06 7.53
N GLU A 75 -19.94 18.70 6.25
CA GLU A 75 -19.64 17.35 5.79
C GLU A 75 -18.16 17.15 6.15
N SER A 76 -17.92 16.32 7.11
CA SER A 76 -16.57 15.85 7.41
C SER A 76 -16.04 15.28 6.11
N GLY A 77 -14.91 15.80 5.65
CA GLY A 77 -14.36 15.46 4.34
C GLY A 77 -14.19 13.96 4.19
N LYS A 78 -14.44 13.44 2.98
CA LYS A 78 -14.26 12.03 2.70
C LYS A 78 -12.78 11.68 2.70
N THR A 79 -12.45 10.56 3.31
CA THR A 79 -11.09 10.01 3.34
C THR A 79 -10.97 8.80 2.40
N LEU A 80 -9.90 8.76 1.61
CA LEU A 80 -9.53 7.63 0.78
C LEU A 80 -8.19 7.06 1.24
N VAL A 81 -8.10 5.75 1.40
CA VAL A 81 -6.84 5.04 1.61
C VAL A 81 -6.44 4.39 0.28
N VAL A 82 -5.41 4.94 -0.34
CA VAL A 82 -4.81 4.42 -1.56
C VAL A 82 -3.59 3.60 -1.20
N TYR A 83 -3.38 2.45 -1.83
CA TYR A 83 -2.16 1.69 -1.56
C TYR A 83 -1.69 0.87 -2.77
N TYR A 84 -0.38 0.65 -2.82
CA TYR A 84 0.25 -0.41 -3.61
C TYR A 84 0.82 -1.48 -2.68
N SER A 85 0.62 -2.76 -3.04
CA SER A 85 1.16 -3.86 -2.25
C SER A 85 1.62 -5.03 -3.12
N ALA A 86 2.93 -5.29 -3.15
CA ALA A 86 3.49 -6.39 -3.91
C ALA A 86 3.40 -7.74 -3.16
N SER A 87 3.57 -7.74 -1.84
CA SER A 87 3.63 -8.95 -1.01
C SER A 87 2.45 -9.10 -0.02
N GLY A 88 1.45 -8.20 -0.07
CA GLY A 88 0.29 -8.23 0.82
C GLY A 88 0.47 -7.44 2.14
N MET A 89 1.68 -7.06 2.53
CA MET A 89 1.92 -6.36 3.80
C MET A 89 1.28 -4.98 3.83
N THR A 90 1.52 -4.16 2.81
CA THR A 90 0.91 -2.82 2.72
C THR A 90 -0.61 -2.91 2.62
N LYS A 91 -1.13 -3.91 1.88
CA LYS A 91 -2.57 -4.18 1.79
C LYS A 91 -3.19 -4.38 3.16
N ARG A 92 -2.59 -5.25 4.00
CA ARG A 92 -3.08 -5.52 5.36
C ARG A 92 -3.13 -4.24 6.21
N VAL A 93 -2.04 -3.45 6.20
CA VAL A 93 -1.97 -2.19 6.93
C VAL A 93 -3.00 -1.18 6.40
N ALA A 94 -3.10 -1.03 5.07
CA ALA A 94 -4.07 -0.12 4.44
C ALA A 94 -5.52 -0.49 4.77
N THR A 95 -5.84 -1.80 4.79
CA THR A 95 -7.17 -2.27 5.18
C THR A 95 -7.48 -1.91 6.64
N ALA A 96 -6.54 -2.15 7.56
CA ALA A 96 -6.73 -1.81 8.97
C ALA A 96 -6.88 -0.29 9.20
N ILE A 97 -6.16 0.52 8.43
CA ILE A 97 -6.30 1.99 8.43
C ILE A 97 -7.71 2.39 7.93
N ALA A 98 -8.13 1.85 6.79
CA ALA A 98 -9.42 2.17 6.20
C ALA A 98 -10.58 1.77 7.11
N ASP A 99 -10.52 0.57 7.70
CA ASP A 99 -11.53 0.09 8.65
C ASP A 99 -11.62 0.99 9.89
N ALA A 100 -10.49 1.40 10.45
CA ALA A 100 -10.45 2.25 11.64
C ALA A 100 -10.89 3.69 11.38
N ALA A 101 -10.57 4.23 10.20
CA ALA A 101 -10.96 5.58 9.78
C ALA A 101 -12.37 5.66 9.19
N GLY A 102 -13.02 4.53 8.89
CA GLY A 102 -14.26 4.51 8.10
C GLY A 102 -14.07 5.06 6.68
N ALA A 103 -12.88 4.85 6.11
CA ALA A 103 -12.46 5.39 4.82
C ALA A 103 -12.68 4.41 3.68
N ASP A 104 -12.83 4.93 2.46
CA ASP A 104 -12.81 4.13 1.25
C ASP A 104 -11.39 3.59 0.98
N LEU A 105 -11.30 2.45 0.30
CA LEU A 105 -10.03 1.76 0.04
C LEU A 105 -9.82 1.58 -1.47
N TYR A 106 -8.64 1.95 -1.98
CA TYR A 106 -8.28 1.82 -3.39
C TYR A 106 -6.91 1.16 -3.56
N GLU A 107 -6.84 0.08 -4.35
CA GLU A 107 -5.60 -0.63 -4.67
C GLU A 107 -5.01 -0.17 -6.01
N ILE A 108 -3.80 0.37 -5.98
CA ILE A 108 -3.03 0.64 -7.19
C ILE A 108 -2.62 -0.70 -7.81
N THR A 109 -3.14 -0.98 -9.00
CA THR A 109 -2.96 -2.28 -9.64
C THR A 109 -2.20 -2.12 -10.96
N PRO A 110 -0.94 -2.59 -11.06
CA PRO A 110 -0.23 -2.67 -12.33
C PRO A 110 -0.94 -3.59 -13.33
N VAL A 111 -0.91 -3.22 -14.63
CA VAL A 111 -1.38 -4.10 -15.72
C VAL A 111 -0.62 -5.42 -15.72
N GLU A 112 0.70 -5.35 -15.44
CA GLU A 112 1.55 -6.50 -15.24
C GLU A 112 1.96 -6.59 -13.76
N PRO A 113 1.24 -7.37 -12.93
CA PRO A 113 1.58 -7.52 -11.52
C PRO A 113 2.98 -8.11 -11.32
N TYR A 114 3.65 -7.72 -10.24
CA TYR A 114 4.94 -8.31 -9.87
C TYR A 114 4.73 -9.70 -9.28
N THR A 115 5.42 -10.67 -9.85
CA THR A 115 5.52 -12.03 -9.30
C THR A 115 6.58 -12.11 -8.20
N SER A 116 6.65 -13.23 -7.49
CA SER A 116 7.72 -13.46 -6.51
C SER A 116 9.12 -13.42 -7.13
N ASP A 117 9.25 -13.89 -8.38
CA ASP A 117 10.51 -13.88 -9.11
C ASP A 117 10.89 -12.45 -9.53
N ASP A 118 9.91 -11.64 -9.94
CA ASP A 118 10.10 -10.22 -10.24
C ASP A 118 10.58 -9.42 -9.02
N LEU A 119 10.18 -9.82 -7.82
CA LEU A 119 10.52 -9.17 -6.56
C LEU A 119 11.83 -9.67 -5.94
N ASN A 120 12.52 -10.60 -6.56
CA ASN A 120 13.79 -11.13 -6.07
C ASN A 120 14.93 -10.11 -6.24
N TRP A 121 15.02 -9.16 -5.35
CA TRP A 121 16.04 -8.10 -5.36
C TRP A 121 17.50 -8.60 -5.23
N THR A 122 17.72 -9.89 -4.94
CA THR A 122 19.06 -10.50 -4.92
C THR A 122 19.48 -11.05 -6.29
N ASP A 123 18.54 -11.16 -7.23
CA ASP A 123 18.82 -11.50 -8.62
C ASP A 123 18.89 -10.22 -9.46
N SER A 124 20.04 -9.91 -10.02
CA SER A 124 20.22 -8.74 -10.88
C SER A 124 19.39 -8.78 -12.18
N ASN A 125 18.89 -9.96 -12.57
CA ASN A 125 18.02 -10.13 -13.73
C ASN A 125 16.52 -10.03 -13.41
N SER A 126 16.15 -9.97 -12.14
CA SER A 126 14.75 -9.77 -11.75
C SER A 126 14.23 -8.45 -12.29
N ARG A 127 12.90 -8.37 -12.42
CA ARG A 127 12.25 -7.14 -12.91
C ARG A 127 12.58 -5.96 -12.02
N VAL A 128 12.41 -6.09 -10.70
CA VAL A 128 12.62 -5.01 -9.74
C VAL A 128 14.09 -4.56 -9.68
N SER A 129 15.07 -5.48 -9.88
CA SER A 129 16.50 -5.10 -9.92
C SER A 129 16.84 -4.34 -11.19
N ARG A 130 16.31 -4.75 -12.35
CA ARG A 130 16.50 -4.02 -13.62
C ARG A 130 15.86 -2.64 -13.58
N GLU A 131 14.67 -2.52 -13.01
CA GLU A 131 13.99 -1.24 -12.81
C GLU A 131 14.73 -0.33 -11.82
N HIS A 132 15.43 -0.92 -10.84
CA HIS A 132 16.31 -0.18 -9.95
C HIS A 132 17.51 0.41 -10.71
N ASP A 133 18.17 -0.40 -11.54
CA ASP A 133 19.39 -0.02 -12.25
C ASP A 133 19.12 0.95 -13.43
N ASP A 134 17.93 0.86 -14.02
CA ASP A 134 17.49 1.70 -15.14
C ASP A 134 16.12 2.33 -14.83
N GLU A 135 16.14 3.60 -14.46
CA GLU A 135 14.92 4.36 -14.09
C GLU A 135 13.92 4.47 -15.25
N SER A 136 14.36 4.37 -16.49
CA SER A 136 13.46 4.41 -17.65
C SER A 136 12.49 3.22 -17.70
N LEU A 137 12.79 2.14 -16.97
CA LEU A 137 11.94 0.96 -16.84
C LEU A 137 10.89 1.07 -15.73
N ARG A 138 10.93 2.15 -14.91
CA ARG A 138 9.99 2.36 -13.80
C ARG A 138 8.63 2.93 -14.22
N ASP A 139 8.39 3.12 -15.51
CA ASP A 139 7.10 3.55 -16.03
C ASP A 139 6.09 2.40 -16.01
N VAL A 140 5.54 2.12 -14.83
CA VAL A 140 4.64 0.99 -14.58
C VAL A 140 3.21 1.36 -14.96
N VAL A 141 2.70 0.77 -16.04
CA VAL A 141 1.32 1.00 -16.50
C VAL A 141 0.31 0.43 -15.48
N LEU A 142 -0.66 1.26 -15.08
CA LEU A 142 -1.72 0.90 -14.14
C LEU A 142 -3.00 0.51 -14.90
N THR A 143 -3.79 -0.38 -14.31
CA THR A 143 -5.09 -0.76 -14.86
C THR A 143 -6.09 0.38 -14.83
N GLU A 144 -6.01 1.18 -13.78
CA GLU A 144 -6.78 2.40 -13.57
C GLU A 144 -5.90 3.38 -12.80
N ILE A 145 -5.91 4.64 -13.21
CA ILE A 145 -5.07 5.67 -12.58
C ILE A 145 -5.87 6.44 -11.54
N THR A 146 -7.09 6.84 -11.88
CA THR A 146 -7.92 7.72 -11.06
C THR A 146 -9.06 6.94 -10.43
N PRO A 147 -9.16 6.89 -9.09
CA PRO A 147 -10.29 6.28 -8.40
C PRO A 147 -11.61 6.96 -8.80
N ALA A 148 -12.70 6.17 -8.78
CA ALA A 148 -14.03 6.75 -8.90
C ALA A 148 -14.25 7.81 -7.80
N ASP A 149 -15.00 8.84 -8.12
CA ASP A 149 -15.34 9.94 -7.20
C ASP A 149 -14.13 10.66 -6.58
N TRP A 150 -12.96 10.64 -7.27
CA TRP A 150 -11.70 11.25 -6.80
C TRP A 150 -11.86 12.66 -6.24
N ASP A 151 -12.67 13.48 -6.90
CA ASP A 151 -12.89 14.88 -6.50
C ASP A 151 -13.68 15.01 -5.19
N SER A 152 -14.33 13.95 -4.73
CA SER A 152 -15.10 13.95 -3.48
C SER A 152 -14.27 13.71 -2.22
N TYR A 153 -12.98 13.35 -2.37
CA TYR A 153 -12.09 13.08 -1.25
C TYR A 153 -11.29 14.33 -0.89
N ASP A 154 -11.30 14.71 0.39
CA ASP A 154 -10.50 15.82 0.93
C ASP A 154 -9.22 15.34 1.58
N THR A 155 -9.20 14.09 2.05
CA THR A 155 -8.02 13.47 2.65
C THR A 155 -7.66 12.17 1.92
N VAL A 156 -6.37 12.03 1.58
CA VAL A 156 -5.84 10.84 0.91
C VAL A 156 -4.65 10.29 1.70
N LEU A 157 -4.78 9.07 2.22
CA LEU A 157 -3.66 8.35 2.79
C LEU A 157 -3.03 7.47 1.71
N ILE A 158 -1.73 7.60 1.45
CA ILE A 158 -1.05 6.85 0.38
C ILE A 158 -0.07 5.86 0.98
N GLY A 159 -0.33 4.55 0.79
CA GLY A 159 0.46 3.45 1.31
C GLY A 159 1.32 2.74 0.28
N TYR A 160 2.58 2.43 0.63
CA TYR A 160 3.51 1.76 -0.27
C TYR A 160 4.60 0.99 0.47
N PRO A 161 5.17 -0.06 -0.13
CA PRO A 161 6.41 -0.64 0.37
C PRO A 161 7.60 0.24 -0.03
N ILE A 162 8.65 0.25 0.80
CA ILE A 162 9.91 0.92 0.45
C ILE A 162 10.75 -0.01 -0.41
N TRP A 163 11.10 0.45 -1.62
CA TRP A 163 12.05 -0.17 -2.53
C TRP A 163 13.28 0.72 -2.68
N TRP A 164 14.47 0.22 -2.31
CA TRP A 164 15.73 0.98 -2.35
C TRP A 164 15.66 2.40 -1.77
N GLY A 165 14.89 2.56 -0.68
CA GLY A 165 14.80 3.83 0.07
C GLY A 165 13.75 4.81 -0.43
N ILE A 166 13.01 4.50 -1.49
CA ILE A 166 11.93 5.31 -2.04
C ILE A 166 10.63 4.52 -2.11
N ALA A 167 9.54 5.16 -2.49
CA ALA A 167 8.27 4.48 -2.74
C ALA A 167 8.40 3.49 -3.91
N ALA A 168 7.68 2.36 -3.83
CA ALA A 168 7.61 1.43 -4.95
C ALA A 168 7.05 2.08 -6.20
N TRP A 169 7.69 1.85 -7.35
CA TRP A 169 7.46 2.58 -8.62
C TRP A 169 6.00 2.63 -9.11
N PRO A 170 5.15 1.61 -8.87
CA PRO A 170 3.74 1.70 -9.28
C PRO A 170 2.99 2.91 -8.71
N VAL A 171 3.44 3.45 -7.57
CA VAL A 171 2.84 4.64 -6.94
C VAL A 171 3.13 5.91 -7.74
N ASP A 172 4.25 5.96 -8.46
CA ASP A 172 4.67 7.14 -9.23
C ASP A 172 3.63 7.54 -10.28
N ASN A 173 3.11 6.56 -11.03
CA ASN A 173 2.13 6.84 -12.08
C ASN A 173 0.75 7.19 -11.52
N PHE A 174 0.40 6.68 -10.35
CA PHE A 174 -0.79 7.11 -9.64
C PHE A 174 -0.68 8.59 -9.23
N VAL A 175 0.45 8.97 -8.63
CA VAL A 175 0.68 10.33 -8.14
C VAL A 175 0.79 11.34 -9.29
N LYS A 176 1.47 10.98 -10.38
CA LYS A 176 1.57 11.82 -11.58
C LYS A 176 0.25 12.00 -12.33
N GLY A 177 -0.63 11.01 -12.23
CA GLY A 177 -1.87 10.97 -13.01
C GLY A 177 -3.08 11.58 -12.31
N ASN A 178 -2.95 11.99 -11.03
CA ASN A 178 -4.03 12.58 -10.26
C ASN A 178 -3.68 13.99 -9.77
N ASP A 179 -4.69 14.86 -9.71
CA ASP A 179 -4.55 16.19 -9.13
C ASP A 179 -4.91 16.14 -7.64
N PHE A 180 -3.98 16.61 -6.80
CA PHE A 180 -4.14 16.66 -5.35
C PHE A 180 -4.48 18.06 -4.83
N ASP A 181 -4.77 19.02 -5.70
CA ASP A 181 -5.14 20.38 -5.26
C ASP A 181 -6.32 20.34 -4.30
N GLY A 182 -6.18 21.05 -3.17
CA GLY A 182 -7.18 21.09 -2.11
C GLY A 182 -7.25 19.83 -1.23
N LYS A 183 -6.43 18.80 -1.47
CA LYS A 183 -6.42 17.57 -0.65
C LYS A 183 -5.29 17.55 0.36
N THR A 184 -5.58 17.07 1.57
CA THR A 184 -4.56 16.69 2.56
C THR A 184 -4.04 15.29 2.21
N VAL A 185 -2.72 15.14 2.04
CA VAL A 185 -2.11 13.87 1.66
C VAL A 185 -1.17 13.38 2.75
N ILE A 186 -1.40 12.17 3.25
CA ILE A 186 -0.61 11.60 4.35
C ILE A 186 0.02 10.29 3.87
N PRO A 187 1.32 10.26 3.59
CA PRO A 187 1.99 9.03 3.16
C PRO A 187 2.20 8.07 4.33
N PHE A 188 2.11 6.77 4.05
CA PHE A 188 2.59 5.73 4.97
C PHE A 188 3.32 4.63 4.22
N CYS A 189 4.31 4.05 4.85
CA CYS A 189 5.06 2.98 4.20
C CYS A 189 5.15 1.72 5.06
N THR A 190 5.41 0.61 4.38
CA THR A 190 5.80 -0.63 5.03
C THR A 190 7.22 -1.00 4.63
N SER A 191 8.03 -1.42 5.60
CA SER A 191 9.39 -1.86 5.33
C SER A 191 9.90 -2.80 6.40
N ALA A 192 10.84 -3.68 6.04
CA ALA A 192 11.49 -4.57 7.00
C ALA A 192 12.43 -3.80 7.94
N SER A 193 13.22 -2.87 7.40
CA SER A 193 14.26 -2.16 8.16
C SER A 193 14.41 -0.69 7.81
N SER A 194 14.10 -0.29 6.58
CA SER A 194 14.23 1.10 6.13
C SER A 194 13.20 2.00 6.82
N GLY A 195 13.56 3.24 7.08
CA GLY A 195 12.61 4.29 7.46
C GLY A 195 11.74 4.74 6.29
N LEU A 196 10.85 5.70 6.53
CA LEU A 196 10.12 6.41 5.49
C LEU A 196 11.10 7.18 4.57
N GLY A 197 12.19 7.70 5.16
CA GLY A 197 13.15 8.55 4.45
C GLY A 197 12.46 9.77 3.84
N SER A 198 12.89 10.15 2.65
CA SER A 198 12.28 11.24 1.86
C SER A 198 11.24 10.72 0.86
N SER A 199 10.75 9.49 1.00
CA SER A 199 9.82 8.90 0.00
C SER A 199 8.53 9.69 -0.15
N GLY A 200 7.97 10.23 0.94
CA GLY A 200 6.79 11.09 0.91
C GLY A 200 7.05 12.43 0.21
N GLU A 201 8.21 13.06 0.49
CA GLU A 201 8.64 14.31 -0.15
C GLU A 201 8.83 14.14 -1.67
N LEU A 202 9.44 13.02 -2.09
CA LEU A 202 9.62 12.71 -3.51
C LEU A 202 8.28 12.51 -4.23
N LEU A 203 7.30 11.87 -3.58
CA LEU A 203 5.95 11.75 -4.14
C LEU A 203 5.26 13.12 -4.21
N ALA A 204 5.42 13.98 -3.20
CA ALA A 204 4.89 15.34 -3.20
C ALA A 204 5.46 16.19 -4.34
N GLU A 205 6.79 16.12 -4.57
CA GLU A 205 7.45 16.78 -5.71
C GLU A 205 6.90 16.27 -7.05
N MET A 206 6.62 14.98 -7.13
CA MET A 206 6.12 14.32 -8.33
C MET A 206 4.65 14.67 -8.61
N ALA A 207 3.83 14.82 -7.56
CA ALA A 207 2.44 15.27 -7.65
C ALA A 207 2.32 16.73 -8.07
N GLY A 208 3.19 17.58 -7.53
CA GLY A 208 3.21 19.02 -7.76
C GLY A 208 2.04 19.79 -7.13
N THR A 209 1.05 19.12 -6.57
CA THR A 209 -0.13 19.68 -5.89
C THR A 209 -0.44 18.92 -4.60
N GLY A 210 -1.31 19.47 -3.75
CA GLY A 210 -1.74 18.87 -2.49
C GLY A 210 -0.98 19.37 -1.26
N ASP A 211 -1.60 19.21 -0.09
CA ASP A 211 -1.01 19.53 1.23
C ASP A 211 -0.44 18.24 1.84
N TRP A 212 0.83 17.96 1.51
CA TRP A 212 1.52 16.74 1.93
C TRP A 212 2.03 16.86 3.35
N GLN A 213 1.60 15.93 4.20
CA GLN A 213 1.93 15.89 5.61
C GLN A 213 3.08 14.92 5.91
N GLU A 214 3.61 14.98 7.15
CA GLU A 214 4.55 14.00 7.63
C GLU A 214 3.93 12.59 7.59
N GLY A 215 4.68 11.65 7.00
CA GLY A 215 4.20 10.29 6.85
C GLY A 215 4.58 9.38 8.02
N HIS A 216 4.08 8.13 7.96
CA HIS A 216 4.36 7.12 8.97
C HIS A 216 4.96 5.84 8.38
N ARG A 217 5.81 5.18 9.14
CA ARG A 217 6.38 3.89 8.76
C ARG A 217 5.86 2.77 9.63
N PHE A 218 5.30 1.73 9.01
CA PHE A 218 4.97 0.46 9.66
C PHE A 218 6.07 -0.57 9.42
N SER A 219 6.51 -1.24 10.49
CA SER A 219 7.42 -2.38 10.36
C SER A 219 6.70 -3.58 9.74
N SER A 220 7.47 -4.56 9.22
CA SER A 220 6.87 -5.81 8.75
C SER A 220 6.15 -6.62 9.83
N GLY A 221 6.39 -6.32 11.11
CA GLY A 221 5.69 -6.92 12.24
C GLY A 221 4.56 -6.07 12.82
N ALA A 222 4.24 -4.91 12.22
CA ALA A 222 3.16 -4.05 12.70
C ALA A 222 1.83 -4.83 12.72
N SER A 223 1.07 -4.67 13.79
CA SER A 223 -0.27 -5.26 13.93
C SER A 223 -1.35 -4.35 13.32
N ASP A 224 -2.56 -4.88 13.17
CA ASP A 224 -3.70 -4.08 12.73
C ASP A 224 -4.07 -3.03 13.79
N ALA A 225 -3.80 -3.31 15.08
CA ALA A 225 -3.97 -2.35 16.16
C ALA A 225 -2.99 -1.17 16.04
N ASP A 226 -1.72 -1.42 15.68
CA ASP A 226 -0.76 -0.33 15.44
C ASP A 226 -1.22 0.61 14.31
N ALA A 227 -1.83 0.03 13.27
CA ALA A 227 -2.37 0.79 12.15
C ALA A 227 -3.60 1.62 12.55
N ALA A 228 -4.51 1.01 13.32
CA ALA A 228 -5.69 1.70 13.85
C ALA A 228 -5.31 2.81 14.84
N ASP A 229 -4.36 2.56 15.75
CA ASP A 229 -3.90 3.55 16.72
C ASP A 229 -3.26 4.76 16.02
N TRP A 230 -2.47 4.50 14.97
CA TRP A 230 -1.87 5.59 14.19
C TRP A 230 -2.93 6.43 13.50
N VAL A 231 -3.85 5.85 12.74
CA VAL A 231 -4.86 6.62 12.01
C VAL A 231 -5.80 7.37 12.95
N ASN A 232 -6.15 6.78 14.10
CA ASN A 232 -6.94 7.45 15.13
C ASN A 232 -6.19 8.61 15.81
N SER A 233 -4.85 8.66 15.72
CA SER A 233 -4.07 9.78 16.20
C SER A 233 -4.01 10.95 15.20
N LEU A 234 -4.44 10.72 13.96
CA LEU A 234 -4.57 11.76 12.95
C LEU A 234 -5.90 12.49 13.15
N ASP A 235 -5.88 13.80 13.07
CA ASP A 235 -7.11 14.62 13.12
C ASP A 235 -7.72 14.69 11.71
N LEU A 236 -8.24 13.54 11.24
CA LEU A 236 -8.88 13.44 9.93
C LEU A 236 -10.24 14.17 9.97
N LYS A 237 -10.38 15.15 9.10
CA LYS A 237 -11.60 15.98 8.96
C LYS A 237 -12.45 15.46 7.84
#